data_26ad6517389ffcce0c2e438f6d678337
#
_entry.id   26ad6517389ffcce0c2e438f6d678337
#
_cell.length_a   1.000
_cell.length_b   1.000
_cell.length_c   1.000
_cell.angle_alpha   90.00
_cell.angle_beta   90.00
_cell.angle_gamma   90.00
#
_symmetry.space_group_name_H-M   'P 1'
#
loop_
_entity.id
_entity.type
_entity.pdbx_description
1 polymer ?
#
loop_
_entity_poly.entity_id
_entity_poly.type
_entity_poly.pdbx_seq_one_letter_code
_entity_poly.pdbx_strand_id
1 'polypeptide(L)'
;VTMDAYAVKDISPQQITYLKGSTHLNPTHEYGVTFERGTAVDYEDRRHIFISGTASIDNKGEILHPGDVCRQTGRMWENVEVLLAEARAGFDDVAQMIVYLRDIADYQAVRKMYEARFPNHPKVFLWAPVCRPGWLVEMECIALKKEQNNNYNNY
;
A
#
# COMPACT_ATOMS: atom_id res chain seq x y z
N VAL A 1 3.95 6.27 21.02
CA VAL A 1 3.33 5.43 19.98
C VAL A 1 1.89 5.89 19.82
N THR A 2 1.49 6.26 18.62
CA THR A 2 0.10 6.53 18.23
C THR A 2 -0.42 5.33 17.44
N MET A 3 -1.72 5.06 17.55
CA MET A 3 -2.38 3.98 16.84
C MET A 3 -3.74 4.46 16.33
N ASP A 4 -4.01 4.21 15.07
CA ASP A 4 -5.34 4.36 14.49
C ASP A 4 -5.99 2.98 14.38
N ALA A 5 -7.31 2.92 14.55
CA ALA A 5 -8.06 1.68 14.44
C ALA A 5 -9.33 1.89 13.62
N TYR A 6 -9.58 0.97 12.72
CA TYR A 6 -10.83 0.86 11.97
C TYR A 6 -11.52 -0.44 12.38
N ALA A 7 -12.72 -0.33 12.91
CA ALA A 7 -13.47 -1.48 13.41
C ALA A 7 -14.88 -1.48 12.83
N VAL A 8 -15.28 -2.62 12.28
CA VAL A 8 -16.64 -2.85 11.76
C VAL A 8 -17.24 -4.04 12.48
N LYS A 9 -18.44 -3.83 13.04
CA LYS A 9 -19.18 -4.88 13.77
C LYS A 9 -19.72 -5.92 12.80
N ASP A 10 -19.76 -7.17 13.24
CA ASP A 10 -20.38 -8.30 12.55
C ASP A 10 -19.79 -8.65 11.16
N ILE A 11 -18.51 -8.29 10.91
CA ILE A 11 -17.77 -8.75 9.75
C ILE A 11 -17.45 -10.24 9.89
N SER A 12 -17.79 -11.04 8.89
CA SER A 12 -17.43 -12.46 8.86
C SER A 12 -16.03 -12.67 8.27
N PRO A 13 -15.30 -13.72 8.69
CA PRO A 13 -13.98 -14.03 8.13
C PRO A 13 -13.97 -14.21 6.61
N GLN A 14 -15.09 -14.63 6.01
CA GLN A 14 -15.22 -14.83 4.55
C GLN A 14 -15.18 -13.52 3.75
N GLN A 15 -15.46 -12.38 4.41
CA GLN A 15 -15.37 -11.05 3.81
C GLN A 15 -13.94 -10.53 3.74
N ILE A 16 -13.00 -11.16 4.46
CA ILE A 16 -11.64 -10.67 4.62
C ILE A 16 -10.69 -11.48 3.74
N THR A 17 -9.92 -10.79 2.91
CA THR A 17 -8.83 -11.36 2.12
C THR A 17 -7.51 -10.70 2.51
N TYR A 18 -6.53 -11.48 2.93
CA TYR A 18 -5.17 -11.02 3.22
C TYR A 18 -4.32 -11.06 1.96
N LEU A 19 -3.77 -9.91 1.58
CA LEU A 19 -2.98 -9.74 0.36
C LEU A 19 -1.51 -9.99 0.66
N LYS A 20 -0.84 -10.73 -0.19
CA LYS A 20 0.56 -11.17 0.02
C LYS A 20 1.54 -10.61 -0.99
N GLY A 21 1.10 -10.44 -2.25
CA GLY A 21 1.94 -9.96 -3.33
C GLY A 21 3.17 -10.85 -3.60
N SER A 22 3.05 -12.17 -3.42
CA SER A 22 4.16 -13.13 -3.30
C SER A 22 5.12 -13.17 -4.50
N THR A 23 4.73 -12.64 -5.64
CA THR A 23 5.61 -12.50 -6.82
C THR A 23 6.65 -11.39 -6.65
N HIS A 24 6.36 -10.39 -5.82
CA HIS A 24 7.15 -9.18 -5.64
C HIS A 24 7.61 -8.93 -4.21
N LEU A 25 6.91 -9.51 -3.23
CA LEU A 25 7.11 -9.26 -1.81
C LEU A 25 7.32 -10.59 -1.07
N ASN A 26 8.25 -10.59 -0.13
CA ASN A 26 8.45 -11.72 0.75
C ASN A 26 7.44 -11.76 1.89
N PRO A 27 7.15 -12.94 2.49
CA PRO A 27 6.33 -13.06 3.68
C PRO A 27 6.88 -12.24 4.85
N THR A 28 6.00 -11.54 5.58
CA THR A 28 6.41 -10.62 6.66
C THR A 28 7.08 -11.32 7.83
N HIS A 29 6.70 -12.56 8.13
CA HIS A 29 7.29 -13.36 9.20
C HIS A 29 8.77 -13.71 8.99
N GLU A 30 9.26 -13.69 7.74
CA GLU A 30 10.68 -13.99 7.44
C GLU A 30 11.66 -12.96 8.02
N TYR A 31 11.19 -11.76 8.31
CA TYR A 31 12.02 -10.73 8.94
C TYR A 31 11.47 -10.24 10.30
N GLY A 32 10.70 -11.11 10.97
CA GLY A 32 10.35 -10.95 12.39
C GLY A 32 9.29 -9.90 12.69
N VAL A 33 8.43 -9.56 11.73
CA VAL A 33 7.31 -8.64 11.92
C VAL A 33 5.96 -9.33 11.72
N THR A 34 4.91 -8.75 12.31
CA THR A 34 3.56 -9.33 12.34
C THR A 34 2.54 -8.32 11.80
N PHE A 35 2.63 -8.02 10.50
CA PHE A 35 1.62 -7.21 9.81
C PHE A 35 1.23 -7.88 8.50
N GLU A 36 0.07 -7.54 7.96
CA GLU A 36 -0.34 -7.96 6.62
C GLU A 36 0.12 -6.94 5.58
N ARG A 37 0.57 -7.41 4.40
CA ARG A 37 0.95 -6.53 3.28
C ARG A 37 -0.22 -5.69 2.79
N GLY A 38 -1.41 -6.25 2.89
CA GLY A 38 -2.67 -5.58 2.65
C GLY A 38 -3.83 -6.45 3.06
N THR A 39 -4.98 -5.81 3.23
CA THR A 39 -6.23 -6.48 3.58
C THR A 39 -7.35 -5.92 2.74
N ALA A 40 -8.12 -6.78 2.10
CA ALA A 40 -9.35 -6.42 1.41
C ALA A 40 -10.56 -6.92 2.20
N VAL A 41 -11.59 -6.07 2.31
CA VAL A 41 -12.85 -6.39 2.99
C VAL A 41 -13.99 -6.19 2.01
N ASP A 42 -14.79 -7.23 1.79
CA ASP A 42 -15.96 -7.19 0.91
C ASP A 42 -17.21 -6.73 1.66
N TYR A 43 -17.89 -5.75 1.09
CA TYR A 43 -19.21 -5.27 1.48
C TYR A 43 -20.23 -5.52 0.35
N GLU A 44 -21.48 -5.20 0.56
CA GLU A 44 -22.52 -5.34 -0.46
C GLU A 44 -22.20 -4.59 -1.74
N ASP A 45 -21.79 -3.32 -1.64
CA ASP A 45 -21.63 -2.39 -2.74
C ASP A 45 -20.16 -2.09 -3.13
N ARG A 46 -19.20 -2.53 -2.29
CA ARG A 46 -17.80 -2.21 -2.48
C ARG A 46 -16.85 -3.24 -1.88
N ARG A 47 -15.63 -3.25 -2.37
CA ARG A 47 -14.46 -3.82 -1.71
C ARG A 47 -13.61 -2.68 -1.17
N HIS A 48 -13.32 -2.71 0.12
CA HIS A 48 -12.43 -1.77 0.79
C HIS A 48 -11.06 -2.42 0.93
N ILE A 49 -10.01 -1.78 0.42
CA ILE A 49 -8.67 -2.35 0.32
C ILE A 49 -7.71 -1.44 1.06
N PHE A 50 -7.00 -2.02 2.04
CA PHE A 50 -5.96 -1.35 2.83
C PHE A 50 -4.62 -1.93 2.40
N ILE A 51 -3.74 -1.11 1.84
CA ILE A 51 -2.36 -1.47 1.53
C ILE A 51 -1.45 -0.87 2.58
N SER A 52 -0.75 -1.73 3.30
CA SER A 52 0.21 -1.33 4.34
C SER A 52 1.45 -0.68 3.73
N GLY A 53 2.22 0.01 4.56
CA GLY A 53 3.49 0.61 4.17
C GLY A 53 4.34 -0.34 3.33
N THR A 54 4.58 0.06 2.09
CA THR A 54 5.29 -0.73 1.07
C THR A 54 6.45 0.08 0.53
N ALA A 55 7.62 -0.56 0.41
CA ALA A 55 8.86 0.04 -0.04
C ALA A 55 9.45 -0.70 -1.25
N SER A 56 10.62 -0.27 -1.72
CA SER A 56 11.35 -0.89 -2.83
C SER A 56 12.09 -2.13 -2.38
N ILE A 57 11.43 -3.28 -2.38
CA ILE A 57 12.00 -4.60 -2.09
C ILE A 57 11.62 -5.61 -3.17
N ASP A 58 12.32 -6.74 -3.19
CA ASP A 58 11.96 -7.91 -3.96
C ASP A 58 11.28 -9.01 -3.11
N ASN A 59 11.00 -10.15 -3.73
CA ASN A 59 10.38 -11.29 -3.06
C ASN A 59 11.31 -12.09 -2.14
N LYS A 60 12.55 -11.62 -1.94
CA LYS A 60 13.49 -12.11 -0.92
C LYS A 60 13.65 -11.10 0.23
N GLY A 61 12.95 -9.95 0.14
CA GLY A 61 13.06 -8.87 1.11
C GLY A 61 14.31 -8.01 0.93
N GLU A 62 15.05 -8.17 -0.18
CA GLU A 62 16.22 -7.37 -0.48
C GLU A 62 15.83 -5.98 -0.98
N ILE A 63 16.57 -4.97 -0.53
CA ILE A 63 16.32 -3.59 -0.96
C ILE A 63 16.79 -3.42 -2.40
N LEU A 64 15.89 -3.01 -3.28
CA LEU A 64 16.22 -2.70 -4.66
C LEU A 64 16.52 -1.21 -4.85
N HIS A 65 17.47 -0.92 -5.72
CA HIS A 65 17.92 0.44 -6.08
C HIS A 65 18.42 1.27 -4.88
N PRO A 66 19.40 0.78 -4.09
CA PRO A 66 19.96 1.55 -2.97
C PRO A 66 20.46 2.92 -3.42
N GLY A 67 20.12 3.98 -2.67
CA GLY A 67 20.54 5.35 -2.94
C GLY A 67 19.82 6.08 -4.08
N ASP A 68 18.88 5.44 -4.78
CA ASP A 68 18.15 6.04 -5.90
C ASP A 68 16.65 6.11 -5.57
N VAL A 69 16.22 7.25 -5.05
CA VAL A 69 14.81 7.45 -4.65
C VAL A 69 13.82 7.35 -5.80
N CYS A 70 14.21 7.77 -7.01
CA CYS A 70 13.34 7.72 -8.18
C CYS A 70 13.09 6.27 -8.62
N ARG A 71 14.14 5.45 -8.68
CA ARG A 71 13.99 4.02 -8.99
C ARG A 71 13.30 3.27 -7.88
N GLN A 72 13.55 3.62 -6.61
CA GLN A 72 12.81 3.07 -5.48
C GLN A 72 11.32 3.41 -5.55
N THR A 73 10.96 4.64 -5.91
CA THR A 73 9.56 5.03 -6.12
C THR A 73 8.88 4.18 -7.20
N GLY A 74 9.54 3.97 -8.34
CA GLY A 74 9.02 3.12 -9.41
C GLY A 74 8.80 1.68 -8.94
N ARG A 75 9.79 1.06 -8.29
CA ARG A 75 9.68 -0.31 -7.77
C ARG A 75 8.61 -0.45 -6.67
N MET A 76 8.52 0.51 -5.79
CA MET A 76 7.46 0.58 -4.77
C MET A 76 6.07 0.57 -5.40
N TRP A 77 5.85 1.33 -6.48
CA TRP A 77 4.59 1.31 -7.23
C TRP A 77 4.28 -0.06 -7.83
N GLU A 78 5.28 -0.76 -8.39
CA GLU A 78 5.10 -2.13 -8.90
C GLU A 78 4.66 -3.08 -7.77
N ASN A 79 5.23 -2.95 -6.59
CA ASN A 79 4.86 -3.74 -5.42
C ASN A 79 3.41 -3.47 -4.97
N VAL A 80 2.99 -2.20 -4.94
CA VAL A 80 1.62 -1.81 -4.62
C VAL A 80 0.64 -2.29 -5.70
N GLU A 81 1.01 -2.19 -6.97
CA GLU A 81 0.18 -2.64 -8.10
C GLU A 81 -0.14 -4.14 -8.02
N VAL A 82 0.84 -4.97 -7.65
CA VAL A 82 0.65 -6.41 -7.45
C VAL A 82 -0.33 -6.70 -6.31
N LEU A 83 -0.24 -5.97 -5.19
CA LEU A 83 -1.19 -6.10 -4.08
C LEU A 83 -2.61 -5.69 -4.47
N LEU A 84 -2.74 -4.56 -5.18
CA LEU A 84 -4.03 -4.11 -5.70
C LEU A 84 -4.63 -5.13 -6.69
N ALA A 85 -3.80 -5.67 -7.60
CA ALA A 85 -4.24 -6.69 -8.56
C ALA A 85 -4.71 -7.99 -7.88
N GLU A 86 -4.04 -8.42 -6.80
CA GLU A 86 -4.48 -9.56 -5.98
C GLU A 86 -5.86 -9.30 -5.35
N ALA A 87 -6.16 -8.04 -5.01
CA ALA A 87 -7.48 -7.60 -4.57
C ALA A 87 -8.46 -7.33 -5.73
N ARG A 88 -8.11 -7.64 -6.98
CA ARG A 88 -8.89 -7.34 -8.20
C ARG A 88 -9.11 -5.85 -8.44
N ALA A 89 -8.20 -5.01 -7.98
CA ALA A 89 -8.22 -3.56 -8.10
C ALA A 89 -6.98 -3.03 -8.84
N GLY A 90 -6.94 -1.74 -9.07
CA GLY A 90 -5.81 -1.03 -9.65
C GLY A 90 -5.65 0.37 -9.05
N PHE A 91 -4.67 1.12 -9.56
CA PHE A 91 -4.47 2.49 -9.07
C PHE A 91 -5.67 3.41 -9.29
N ASP A 92 -6.50 3.15 -10.30
CA ASP A 92 -7.73 3.93 -10.56
C ASP A 92 -8.76 3.79 -9.43
N ASP A 93 -8.68 2.72 -8.64
CA ASP A 93 -9.55 2.49 -7.47
C ASP A 93 -9.00 3.15 -6.19
N VAL A 94 -7.77 3.72 -6.23
CA VAL A 94 -7.13 4.30 -5.04
C VAL A 94 -7.76 5.62 -4.66
N ALA A 95 -8.31 5.69 -3.44
CA ALA A 95 -9.00 6.85 -2.90
C ALA A 95 -8.06 7.83 -2.18
N GLN A 96 -6.96 7.33 -1.60
CA GLN A 96 -5.94 8.15 -0.94
C GLN A 96 -4.59 7.45 -0.88
N MET A 97 -3.52 8.25 -0.83
CA MET A 97 -2.14 7.79 -0.67
C MET A 97 -1.44 8.60 0.42
N ILE A 98 -0.64 7.91 1.25
CA ILE A 98 0.32 8.54 2.15
C ILE A 98 1.71 8.10 1.72
N VAL A 99 2.57 9.05 1.45
CA VAL A 99 3.94 8.83 0.96
C VAL A 99 4.92 9.34 2.00
N TYR A 100 5.74 8.45 2.50
CA TYR A 100 6.75 8.75 3.51
C TYR A 100 8.10 8.91 2.83
N LEU A 101 8.79 10.01 3.12
CA LEU A 101 10.13 10.30 2.62
C LEU A 101 11.12 10.31 3.79
N ARG A 102 12.19 9.55 3.65
CA ARG A 102 13.27 9.54 4.65
C ARG A 102 14.04 10.86 4.68
N ASP A 103 14.28 11.47 3.52
CA ASP A 103 14.95 12.74 3.41
C ASP A 103 14.06 13.77 2.70
N ILE A 104 13.94 14.95 3.27
CA ILE A 104 13.18 16.05 2.68
C ILE A 104 13.78 16.51 1.34
N ALA A 105 15.09 16.31 1.13
CA ALA A 105 15.74 16.63 -0.13
C ALA A 105 15.15 15.86 -1.34
N ASP A 106 14.58 14.68 -1.11
CA ASP A 106 13.96 13.85 -2.15
C ASP A 106 12.54 14.32 -2.54
N TYR A 107 11.95 15.23 -1.77
CA TYR A 107 10.55 15.65 -1.94
C TYR A 107 10.22 16.11 -3.36
N GLN A 108 11.04 17.01 -3.94
CA GLN A 108 10.74 17.58 -5.25
C GLN A 108 10.78 16.54 -6.36
N ALA A 109 11.74 15.62 -6.32
CA ALA A 109 11.87 14.54 -7.29
C ALA A 109 10.68 13.57 -7.22
N VAL A 110 10.36 13.09 -6.03
CA VAL A 110 9.25 12.14 -5.82
C VAL A 110 7.91 12.80 -6.12
N ARG A 111 7.67 14.02 -5.65
CA ARG A 111 6.45 14.78 -5.95
C ARG A 111 6.22 14.89 -7.46
N LYS A 112 7.23 15.25 -8.24
CA LYS A 112 7.13 15.35 -9.71
C LYS A 112 6.70 14.03 -10.34
N MET A 113 7.24 12.90 -9.88
CA MET A 113 6.85 11.56 -10.35
C MET A 113 5.37 11.27 -10.05
N TYR A 114 4.92 11.59 -8.83
CA TYR A 114 3.51 11.38 -8.43
C TYR A 114 2.55 12.31 -9.18
N GLU A 115 2.92 13.56 -9.42
CA GLU A 115 2.10 14.49 -10.20
C GLU A 115 1.96 14.06 -11.67
N ALA A 116 3.01 13.45 -12.22
CA ALA A 116 2.96 12.91 -13.58
C ALA A 116 2.11 11.65 -13.71
N ARG A 117 2.21 10.71 -12.74
CA ARG A 117 1.51 9.41 -12.81
C ARG A 117 0.10 9.48 -12.23
N PHE A 118 -0.11 10.25 -11.17
CA PHE A 118 -1.34 10.29 -10.38
C PHE A 118 -1.82 11.74 -10.13
N PRO A 119 -2.06 12.54 -11.19
CA PRO A 119 -2.34 13.97 -11.04
C PRO A 119 -3.58 14.25 -10.17
N ASN A 120 -4.60 13.41 -10.24
CA ASN A 120 -5.91 13.64 -9.61
C ASN A 120 -6.12 12.81 -8.32
N HIS A 121 -5.18 11.95 -7.93
CA HIS A 121 -5.34 11.15 -6.72
C HIS A 121 -5.04 11.99 -5.47
N PRO A 122 -5.89 11.94 -4.45
CA PRO A 122 -5.59 12.52 -3.13
C PRO A 122 -4.32 11.88 -2.56
N LYS A 123 -3.35 12.71 -2.21
CA LYS A 123 -2.06 12.25 -1.68
C LYS A 123 -1.44 13.26 -0.74
N VAL A 124 -0.74 12.76 0.26
CA VAL A 124 0.05 13.56 1.18
C VAL A 124 1.47 13.00 1.24
N PHE A 125 2.44 13.91 1.34
CA PHE A 125 3.85 13.55 1.53
C PHE A 125 4.24 13.92 2.96
N LEU A 126 4.86 12.97 3.66
CA LEU A 126 5.31 13.14 5.03
C LEU A 126 6.84 12.92 5.09
N TRP A 127 7.51 13.79 5.80
CA TRP A 127 8.90 13.55 6.19
C TRP A 127 8.91 12.70 7.45
N ALA A 128 9.33 11.44 7.32
CA ALA A 128 9.37 10.50 8.44
C ALA A 128 10.47 9.44 8.23
N PRO A 129 11.11 8.98 9.29
CA PRO A 129 12.02 7.86 9.22
C PRO A 129 11.24 6.58 8.90
N VAL A 130 11.45 6.03 7.71
CA VAL A 130 10.92 4.71 7.35
C VAL A 130 11.76 3.59 8.00
N CYS A 131 11.18 2.37 8.12
CA CYS A 131 11.68 1.32 9.01
C CYS A 131 13.14 0.90 8.77
N ARG A 132 13.60 0.83 7.52
CA ARG A 132 14.98 0.40 7.20
C ARG A 132 15.80 1.56 6.64
N PRO A 133 17.10 1.70 7.05
CA PRO A 133 17.93 2.81 6.58
C PRO A 133 18.06 2.93 5.06
N GLY A 134 18.04 1.83 4.34
CA GLY A 134 18.14 1.81 2.87
C GLY A 134 16.84 2.12 2.13
N TRP A 135 15.71 2.22 2.81
CA TRP A 135 14.45 2.67 2.21
C TRP A 135 14.41 4.20 2.22
N LEU A 136 14.31 4.80 1.06
CA LEU A 136 14.26 6.25 0.89
C LEU A 136 12.81 6.76 0.82
N VAL A 137 11.91 5.89 0.35
CA VAL A 137 10.49 6.17 0.19
C VAL A 137 9.66 4.95 0.57
N GLU A 138 8.49 5.19 1.15
CA GLU A 138 7.48 4.19 1.48
C GLU A 138 6.09 4.76 1.19
N MET A 139 5.14 3.93 0.82
CA MET A 139 3.77 4.34 0.54
C MET A 139 2.79 3.38 1.17
N GLU A 140 1.71 3.93 1.73
CA GLU A 140 0.48 3.21 2.05
C GLU A 140 -0.68 3.82 1.28
N CYS A 141 -1.73 3.06 1.04
CA CYS A 141 -2.92 3.57 0.38
C CYS A 141 -4.19 2.82 0.77
N ILE A 142 -5.31 3.50 0.57
CA ILE A 142 -6.65 2.90 0.65
C ILE A 142 -7.27 2.96 -0.74
N ALA A 143 -7.82 1.84 -1.19
CA ALA A 143 -8.58 1.75 -2.43
C ALA A 143 -10.03 1.31 -2.16
N LEU A 144 -10.93 1.79 -2.98
CA LEU A 144 -12.36 1.49 -2.94
C LEU A 144 -12.80 1.02 -4.33
N LYS A 145 -13.05 -0.27 -4.44
CA LYS A 145 -13.55 -0.86 -5.67
C LYS A 145 -15.05 -1.10 -5.57
N LYS A 146 -15.80 -0.59 -6.56
CA LYS A 146 -17.22 -0.88 -6.66
C LYS A 146 -17.42 -2.37 -6.94
N GLU A 147 -18.26 -3.00 -6.15
CA GLU A 147 -18.64 -4.42 -6.25
C GLU A 147 -20.15 -4.54 -6.11
N GLN A 148 -20.70 -5.71 -6.44
CA GLN A 148 -22.08 -6.10 -6.10
C GLN A 148 -22.02 -7.47 -5.45
N ASN A 149 -22.30 -7.53 -4.15
CA ASN A 149 -22.27 -8.76 -3.38
C ASN A 149 -23.44 -8.83 -2.41
N ASN A 150 -24.56 -9.40 -2.90
CA ASN A 150 -25.82 -9.48 -2.15
C ASN A 150 -25.74 -10.40 -0.90
N ASN A 151 -24.62 -11.06 -0.65
CA ASN A 151 -24.43 -11.92 0.53
C ASN A 151 -23.92 -11.14 1.75
N TYR A 152 -23.53 -9.88 1.59
CA TYR A 152 -22.93 -9.07 2.64
C TYR A 152 -23.74 -7.80 2.89
N ASN A 153 -23.59 -7.23 4.08
CA ASN A 153 -24.24 -5.99 4.44
C ASN A 153 -23.45 -4.78 3.90
N ASN A 154 -24.19 -3.71 3.66
CA ASN A 154 -23.62 -2.40 3.39
C ASN A 154 -23.53 -1.63 4.73
N TYR A 155 -22.30 -1.41 5.23
CA TYR A 155 -22.02 -0.73 6.49
C TYR A 155 -21.64 0.74 6.26
#